data_6f3242e391db7df35385faf4fd4769f5
#
_entry.id   6f3242e391db7df35385faf4fd4769f5
#
_cell.length_a   1.000
_cell.length_b   1.000
_cell.length_c   1.000
_cell.angle_alpha   90.00
_cell.angle_beta   90.00
_cell.angle_gamma   90.00
#
_symmetry.space_group_name_H-M   'P 1'
#
loop_
_entity.id
_entity.type
_entity.pdbx_description
1 polymer ?
#
loop_
_entity_poly.entity_id
_entity_poly.type
_entity_poly.pdbx_seq_one_letter_code
_entity_poly.pdbx_strand_id
1 'polypeptide(L)'
;MAKTSMVEREKKRAQLNKKLDKKRKELKAIICNVHLGDDERTEAEHALQKLPRDSSRTRQRNRCRLCGRSRAYNRLTGLCRIHMRSAVMNGLVPGMHKASW
;
A
#
# COMPACT_ATOMS: atom_id res chain seq x y z
N MET A 1 14.68 -0.97 -12.33
CA MET A 1 13.31 -0.77 -12.84
C MET A 1 12.47 -1.99 -12.53
N ALA A 2 11.18 -1.82 -12.28
CA ALA A 2 10.27 -2.94 -12.08
C ALA A 2 9.71 -3.40 -13.42
N LYS A 3 9.43 -4.72 -13.55
CA LYS A 3 8.70 -5.25 -14.71
C LYS A 3 7.26 -4.67 -14.72
N THR A 4 6.73 -4.41 -15.90
CA THR A 4 5.37 -3.88 -16.09
C THR A 4 4.33 -4.74 -15.37
N SER A 5 4.48 -6.07 -15.41
CA SER A 5 3.59 -7.01 -14.71
C SER A 5 3.54 -6.79 -13.20
N MET A 6 4.65 -6.37 -12.58
CA MET A 6 4.71 -6.07 -11.15
C MET A 6 3.97 -4.77 -10.81
N VAL A 7 4.06 -3.77 -11.67
CA VAL A 7 3.36 -2.50 -11.51
C VAL A 7 1.84 -2.71 -11.69
N GLU A 8 1.44 -3.44 -12.72
CA GLU A 8 0.03 -3.73 -12.97
C GLU A 8 -0.61 -4.58 -11.87
N ARG A 9 0.14 -5.55 -11.33
CA ARG A 9 -0.31 -6.33 -10.16
C ARG A 9 -0.56 -5.44 -8.94
N GLU A 10 0.30 -4.46 -8.70
CA GLU A 10 0.13 -3.51 -7.60
C GLU A 10 -1.09 -2.60 -7.79
N LYS A 11 -1.36 -2.15 -9.02
CA LYS A 11 -2.58 -1.40 -9.35
C LYS A 11 -3.84 -2.23 -9.06
N LYS A 12 -3.86 -3.51 -9.48
CA LYS A 12 -4.98 -4.43 -9.18
C LYS A 12 -5.20 -4.60 -7.67
N ARG A 13 -4.13 -4.76 -6.89
CA ARG A 13 -4.22 -4.82 -5.42
C ARG A 13 -4.81 -3.54 -4.83
N ALA A 14 -4.36 -2.39 -5.31
CA ALA A 14 -4.88 -1.10 -4.86
C ALA A 14 -6.38 -0.93 -5.15
N GLN A 15 -6.84 -1.37 -6.31
CA GLN A 15 -8.26 -1.36 -6.69
C GLN A 15 -9.10 -2.30 -5.82
N LEU A 16 -8.63 -3.54 -5.60
CA LEU A 16 -9.31 -4.51 -4.74
C LEU A 16 -9.38 -4.02 -3.30
N ASN A 17 -8.30 -3.43 -2.80
CA ASN A 17 -8.26 -2.85 -1.46
C ASN A 17 -9.32 -1.75 -1.31
N LYS A 18 -9.38 -0.77 -2.24
CA LYS A 18 -10.41 0.28 -2.22
C LYS A 18 -11.83 -0.27 -2.22
N LYS A 19 -12.07 -1.32 -3.02
CA LYS A 19 -13.39 -1.96 -3.15
C LYS A 19 -13.85 -2.63 -1.85
N LEU A 20 -12.94 -3.31 -1.17
CA LEU A 20 -13.24 -4.18 -0.03
C LEU A 20 -12.84 -3.59 1.32
N ASP A 21 -12.30 -2.37 1.36
CA ASP A 21 -11.80 -1.73 2.59
C ASP A 21 -12.88 -1.57 3.66
N LYS A 22 -14.07 -1.10 3.26
CA LYS A 22 -15.22 -0.95 4.17
C LYS A 22 -15.61 -2.29 4.79
N LYS A 23 -15.85 -3.30 3.95
CA LYS A 23 -16.25 -4.64 4.39
C LYS A 23 -15.20 -5.27 5.32
N ARG A 24 -13.91 -5.11 5.00
CA ARG A 24 -12.83 -5.60 5.87
C ARG A 24 -12.78 -4.88 7.22
N LYS A 25 -13.04 -3.59 7.26
CA LYS A 25 -13.09 -2.81 8.51
C LYS A 25 -14.26 -3.23 9.38
N GLU A 26 -15.44 -3.40 8.79
CA GLU A 26 -16.65 -3.87 9.48
C GLU A 26 -16.42 -5.26 10.11
N LEU A 27 -15.94 -6.22 9.34
CA LEU A 27 -15.63 -7.56 9.83
C LEU A 27 -14.58 -7.54 10.94
N LYS A 28 -13.53 -6.74 10.80
CA LYS A 28 -12.51 -6.59 11.85
C LYS A 28 -13.06 -5.94 13.12
N ALA A 29 -13.96 -4.98 13.00
CA ALA A 29 -14.62 -4.36 14.16
C ALA A 29 -15.46 -5.38 14.93
N ILE A 30 -16.17 -6.29 14.24
CA ILE A 30 -16.91 -7.38 14.86
C ILE A 30 -15.96 -8.34 15.58
N ILE A 31 -14.89 -8.77 14.94
CA ILE A 31 -13.89 -9.70 15.51
C ILE A 31 -13.23 -9.13 16.77
N CYS A 32 -12.92 -7.83 16.77
CA CYS A 32 -12.28 -7.17 17.91
C CYS A 32 -13.24 -6.80 19.05
N ASN A 33 -14.54 -6.93 18.84
CA ASN A 33 -15.54 -6.60 19.86
C ASN A 33 -15.67 -7.74 20.88
N VAL A 34 -15.20 -7.51 22.09
CA VAL A 34 -15.23 -8.49 23.19
C VAL A 34 -16.64 -8.77 23.72
N HIS A 35 -17.59 -7.85 23.50
CA HIS A 35 -18.95 -7.97 24.00
C HIS A 35 -19.89 -8.83 23.12
N LEU A 36 -19.43 -9.20 21.93
CA LEU A 36 -20.19 -10.07 21.03
C LEU A 36 -19.94 -11.54 21.36
N GLY A 37 -20.94 -12.39 21.06
CA GLY A 37 -20.83 -13.83 21.22
C GLY A 37 -19.71 -14.45 20.36
N ASP A 38 -19.15 -15.55 20.81
CA ASP A 38 -18.07 -16.25 20.09
C ASP A 38 -18.53 -16.77 18.72
N ASP A 39 -19.80 -17.15 18.56
CA ASP A 39 -20.38 -17.60 17.30
C ASP A 39 -20.36 -16.49 16.24
N GLU A 40 -20.80 -15.28 16.60
CA GLU A 40 -20.79 -14.11 15.69
C GLU A 40 -19.36 -13.72 15.28
N ARG A 41 -18.42 -13.82 16.21
CA ARG A 41 -16.99 -13.54 15.94
C ARG A 41 -16.39 -14.57 15.00
N THR A 42 -16.67 -15.84 15.19
CA THR A 42 -16.17 -16.92 14.30
C THR A 42 -16.77 -16.83 12.91
N GLU A 43 -18.04 -16.47 12.76
CA GLU A 43 -18.66 -16.19 11.46
C GLU A 43 -17.99 -15.02 10.74
N ALA A 44 -17.67 -13.94 11.46
CA ALA A 44 -16.96 -12.79 10.91
C ALA A 44 -15.52 -13.16 10.48
N GLU A 45 -14.83 -14.02 11.22
CA GLU A 45 -13.51 -14.54 10.85
C GLU A 45 -13.58 -15.37 9.56
N HIS A 46 -14.54 -16.30 9.46
CA HIS A 46 -14.75 -17.07 8.24
C HIS A 46 -15.10 -16.18 7.05
N ALA A 47 -15.92 -15.14 7.24
CA ALA A 47 -16.23 -14.19 6.20
C ALA A 47 -14.98 -13.39 5.77
N LEU A 48 -14.11 -13.01 6.71
CA LEU A 48 -12.86 -12.31 6.43
C LEU A 48 -11.87 -13.20 5.66
N GLN A 49 -11.80 -14.48 6.00
CA GLN A 49 -10.94 -15.46 5.32
C GLN A 49 -11.38 -15.74 3.87
N LYS A 50 -12.69 -15.71 3.59
CA LYS A 50 -13.24 -15.85 2.23
C LYS A 50 -12.91 -14.69 1.30
N LEU A 51 -12.50 -13.53 1.82
CA LEU A 51 -12.12 -12.39 1.00
C LEU A 51 -10.80 -12.63 0.26
N PRO A 52 -10.63 -12.08 -0.96
CA PRO A 52 -9.38 -12.21 -1.71
C PRO A 52 -8.19 -11.71 -0.89
N ARG A 53 -7.09 -12.46 -0.85
CA ARG A 53 -5.87 -12.09 -0.12
C ARG A 53 -5.30 -10.76 -0.59
N ASP A 54 -5.41 -10.44 -1.88
CA ASP A 54 -4.92 -9.20 -2.48
C ASP A 54 -5.73 -7.96 -2.08
N SER A 55 -6.88 -8.12 -1.40
CA SER A 55 -7.63 -7.03 -0.81
C SER A 55 -7.01 -6.49 0.50
N SER A 56 -6.01 -7.16 1.05
CA SER A 56 -5.35 -6.72 2.28
C SER A 56 -4.38 -5.56 2.03
N ARG A 57 -4.51 -4.48 2.82
CA ARG A 57 -3.62 -3.32 2.77
C ARG A 57 -2.15 -3.68 3.04
N THR A 58 -1.88 -4.68 3.86
CA THR A 58 -0.52 -5.12 4.20
C THR A 58 0.25 -5.68 3.00
N ARG A 59 -0.44 -6.14 1.95
CA ARG A 59 0.17 -6.64 0.73
C ARG A 59 0.52 -5.56 -0.28
N GLN A 60 0.08 -4.32 -0.06
CA GLN A 60 0.43 -3.18 -0.89
C GLN A 60 1.85 -2.71 -0.57
N ARG A 61 2.55 -2.26 -1.60
CA ARG A 61 3.89 -1.71 -1.46
C ARG A 61 4.03 -0.41 -2.22
N ASN A 62 4.59 0.59 -1.57
CA ASN A 62 4.90 1.85 -2.20
C ASN A 62 5.93 1.65 -3.31
N ARG A 63 5.67 2.24 -4.48
CA ARG A 63 6.53 2.16 -5.65
C ARG A 63 6.80 3.54 -6.23
N CYS A 64 7.98 3.70 -6.77
CA CYS A 64 8.35 4.92 -7.49
C CYS A 64 7.37 5.17 -8.64
N ARG A 65 6.87 6.40 -8.75
CA ARG A 65 5.91 6.80 -9.79
C ARG A 65 6.47 6.70 -11.21
N LEU A 66 7.80 6.86 -11.36
CA LEU A 66 8.44 6.84 -12.67
C LEU A 66 8.87 5.43 -13.11
N CYS A 67 9.53 4.66 -12.24
CA CYS A 67 10.11 3.37 -12.63
C CYS A 67 9.52 2.15 -11.91
N GLY A 68 8.56 2.33 -11.00
CA GLY A 68 7.93 1.24 -10.26
C GLY A 68 8.82 0.55 -9.21
N ARG A 69 10.04 1.04 -8.97
CA ARG A 69 10.96 0.47 -7.96
C ARG A 69 10.37 0.58 -6.57
N SER A 70 10.37 -0.51 -5.82
CA SER A 70 9.86 -0.56 -4.45
C SER A 70 10.89 -0.24 -3.36
N ARG A 71 12.18 -0.33 -3.70
CA ARG A 71 13.28 -0.07 -2.76
C ARG A 71 13.68 1.40 -2.77
N ALA A 72 14.09 1.90 -1.59
CA ALA A 72 14.52 3.28 -1.40
C ALA A 72 13.48 4.31 -1.91
N TYR A 73 12.23 4.07 -1.57
CA TYR A 73 11.11 4.95 -1.88
C TYR A 73 11.00 6.05 -0.83
N ASN A 74 10.95 7.29 -1.26
CA ASN A 74 10.69 8.43 -0.39
C ASN A 74 9.20 8.78 -0.42
N ARG A 75 8.57 8.85 0.76
CA ARG A 75 7.12 9.11 0.89
C ARG A 75 6.73 10.54 0.54
N LEU A 76 7.62 11.52 0.77
CA LEU A 76 7.34 12.93 0.48
C LEU A 76 7.26 13.16 -1.03
N THR A 77 8.23 12.64 -1.78
CA THR A 77 8.33 12.87 -3.22
C THR A 77 7.61 11.82 -4.06
N GLY A 78 7.37 10.63 -3.51
CA GLY A 78 6.83 9.50 -4.26
C GLY A 78 7.82 8.87 -5.24
N LEU A 79 9.12 9.15 -5.08
CA LEU A 79 10.19 8.74 -5.97
C LEU A 79 11.18 7.79 -5.27
N CYS A 80 11.88 6.97 -6.05
CA CYS A 80 13.01 6.22 -5.54
C CYS A 80 14.26 7.12 -5.46
N ARG A 81 15.28 6.68 -4.71
CA ARG A 81 16.52 7.44 -4.50
C ARG A 81 17.17 7.96 -5.79
N ILE A 82 17.09 7.21 -6.88
CA ILE A 82 17.69 7.57 -8.17
C ILE A 82 16.94 8.75 -8.78
N HIS A 83 15.62 8.62 -8.94
CA HIS A 83 14.79 9.67 -9.51
C HIS A 83 14.65 10.88 -8.58
N MET A 84 14.66 10.66 -7.26
CA MET A 84 14.69 11.76 -6.30
C MET A 84 15.96 12.59 -6.45
N ARG A 85 17.14 11.94 -6.54
CA ARG A 85 18.40 12.66 -6.77
C ARG A 85 18.36 13.48 -8.06
N SER A 86 17.91 12.87 -9.16
CA SER A 86 17.79 13.57 -10.44
C SER A 86 16.82 14.76 -10.34
N ALA A 87 15.66 14.60 -9.70
CA ALA A 87 14.68 15.66 -9.51
C ALA A 87 15.23 16.83 -8.67
N VAL A 88 15.97 16.51 -7.60
CA VAL A 88 16.61 17.53 -6.75
C VAL A 88 17.69 18.30 -7.51
N MET A 89 18.55 17.60 -8.28
CA MET A 89 19.60 18.22 -9.07
C MET A 89 19.05 19.13 -10.18
N ASN A 90 17.88 18.79 -10.71
CA ASN A 90 17.18 19.60 -11.71
C ASN A 90 16.30 20.73 -11.09
N GLY A 91 16.33 20.89 -9.77
CA GLY A 91 15.57 21.94 -9.08
C GLY A 91 14.04 21.70 -9.05
N LEU A 92 13.57 20.48 -9.35
CA LEU A 92 12.14 20.17 -9.40
C LEU A 92 11.49 19.98 -8.00
N VAL A 93 12.32 19.86 -6.96
CA VAL A 93 11.85 19.67 -5.59
C VAL A 93 12.29 20.88 -4.75
N PRO A 94 11.37 21.80 -4.42
CA PRO A 94 11.72 22.99 -3.64
C PRO A 94 12.20 22.62 -2.24
N GLY A 95 13.17 23.36 -1.72
CA GLY A 95 13.71 23.16 -0.38
C GLY A 95 14.61 21.95 -0.18
N MET A 96 14.88 21.17 -1.24
CA MET A 96 15.80 20.03 -1.20
C MET A 96 17.08 20.36 -2.00
N HIS A 97 18.21 20.09 -1.38
CA HIS A 97 19.52 20.19 -2.01
C HIS A 97 20.41 19.01 -1.60
N LYS A 98 21.47 18.78 -2.34
CA LYS A 98 22.43 17.72 -2.02
C LYS A 98 23.23 18.11 -0.78
N ALA A 99 23.22 17.22 0.22
CA ALA A 99 24.10 17.36 1.36
C ALA A 99 25.54 16.97 0.98
N SER A 100 26.52 17.67 1.50
CA SER A 100 27.95 17.55 1.19
C SER A 100 28.83 17.48 2.43
N TRP A 101 28.29 16.90 3.50
CA TRP A 101 29.10 16.62 4.69
C TRP A 101 29.68 15.22 4.64
#